data_730793561903a89c40a0af9db99eb91b
#
_entry.id   730793561903a89c40a0af9db99eb91b
#
_cell.length_a   1.000
_cell.length_b   1.000
_cell.length_c   1.000
_cell.angle_alpha   90.00
_cell.angle_beta   90.00
_cell.angle_gamma   90.00
#
_symmetry.space_group_name_H-M   'P 1'
#
loop_
_entity.id
_entity.type
_entity.pdbx_description
1 polymer ?
#
loop_
_entity_poly.entity_id
_entity_poly.type
_entity_poly.pdbx_seq_one_letter_code
_entity_poly.pdbx_strand_id
1 'polypeptide(L)'
;VGIVTSPTGAAIQDMLQIFKRRTFGLHIYLYPVRVQGDGAAREICDALDELNQFEPLDLIIVGRGGGSLEDLWAFNEEAVARAIVRSRIPVVSAVGHEVDWTIADFVSDFRAHTPTAAAEKVVAAWDELEHKLRESRERMQNAASNLIDVKKEALSRLKESYALRQPLVYVQQLSQRVDELLRQMHNYLKGVVQEKKQLFRACVGKLEALSPLGILERGYSITFDGHGNLVKEIKQVRTGELIQTRLRSGIIKSKITEMETT
;
A
#
# COMPACT_ATOMS: atom_id res chain seq x y z
N VAL A 1 31.53 1.49 -33.11
CA VAL A 1 31.78 2.72 -33.88
C VAL A 1 32.49 2.38 -35.16
N GLY A 2 31.94 2.80 -36.32
CA GLY A 2 32.62 2.73 -37.63
C GLY A 2 33.48 3.97 -37.83
N ILE A 3 34.64 3.83 -38.43
CA ILE A 3 35.51 4.97 -38.79
C ILE A 3 35.88 4.84 -40.27
N VAL A 4 35.52 5.85 -41.04
CA VAL A 4 35.82 6.00 -42.46
C VAL A 4 36.93 7.03 -42.59
N THR A 5 38.16 6.57 -42.80
CA THR A 5 39.35 7.43 -42.89
C THR A 5 40.54 6.67 -43.52
N SER A 6 41.61 7.41 -43.79
CA SER A 6 42.86 6.80 -44.25
C SER A 6 43.53 5.95 -43.15
N PRO A 7 43.95 4.71 -43.42
CA PRO A 7 44.56 3.82 -42.43
C PRO A 7 45.93 4.29 -41.93
N THR A 8 46.62 5.13 -42.70
CA THR A 8 47.94 5.68 -42.37
C THR A 8 47.94 7.12 -41.93
N GLY A 9 46.77 7.77 -41.91
CA GLY A 9 46.60 9.17 -41.57
C GLY A 9 46.79 9.47 -40.10
N ALA A 10 47.16 10.70 -39.74
CA ALA A 10 47.26 11.17 -38.37
C ALA A 10 45.90 11.08 -37.65
N ALA A 11 44.80 11.34 -38.36
CA ALA A 11 43.43 11.33 -37.81
C ALA A 11 43.07 10.02 -37.09
N ILE A 12 43.35 8.88 -37.68
CA ILE A 12 43.05 7.58 -37.09
C ILE A 12 43.91 7.33 -35.85
N GLN A 13 45.21 7.72 -35.90
CA GLN A 13 46.09 7.55 -34.75
C GLN A 13 45.64 8.38 -33.54
N ASP A 14 45.24 9.62 -33.79
CA ASP A 14 44.73 10.53 -32.74
C ASP A 14 43.43 9.99 -32.12
N MET A 15 42.47 9.57 -32.97
CA MET A 15 41.22 8.97 -32.49
C MET A 15 41.47 7.71 -31.67
N LEU A 16 42.31 6.80 -32.14
CA LEU A 16 42.64 5.55 -31.44
C LEU A 16 43.33 5.83 -30.09
N GLN A 17 44.17 6.88 -30.02
CA GLN A 17 44.80 7.27 -28.76
C GLN A 17 43.78 7.71 -27.71
N ILE A 18 42.75 8.45 -28.12
CA ILE A 18 41.67 8.88 -27.24
C ILE A 18 40.84 7.70 -26.78
N PHE A 19 40.40 6.85 -27.69
CA PHE A 19 39.62 5.65 -27.37
C PHE A 19 40.37 4.70 -26.43
N LYS A 20 41.65 4.46 -26.64
CA LYS A 20 42.45 3.63 -25.73
C LYS A 20 42.62 4.18 -24.33
N ARG A 21 42.65 5.49 -24.18
CA ARG A 21 42.85 6.12 -22.85
C ARG A 21 41.60 6.13 -21.95
N ARG A 22 40.43 6.14 -22.54
CA ARG A 22 39.21 6.48 -21.81
C ARG A 22 38.06 5.46 -21.84
N THR A 23 38.13 4.41 -22.68
CA THR A 23 36.95 3.58 -22.88
C THR A 23 37.29 2.08 -22.87
N PHE A 24 36.64 1.35 -21.95
CA PHE A 24 36.59 -0.10 -21.95
C PHE A 24 35.31 -0.55 -22.68
N GLY A 25 35.46 -1.51 -23.63
CA GLY A 25 34.29 -2.13 -24.28
C GLY A 25 33.79 -1.45 -25.54
N LEU A 26 34.48 -0.41 -26.05
CA LEU A 26 34.15 0.19 -27.34
C LEU A 26 34.75 -0.66 -28.47
N HIS A 27 33.93 -1.14 -29.38
CA HIS A 27 34.37 -1.83 -30.59
C HIS A 27 34.53 -0.81 -31.73
N ILE A 28 35.73 -0.77 -32.33
CA ILE A 28 36.09 0.15 -33.41
C ILE A 28 36.30 -0.64 -34.66
N TYR A 29 35.60 -0.27 -35.71
CA TYR A 29 35.70 -0.87 -37.06
C TYR A 29 36.24 0.19 -38.03
N LEU A 30 37.47 0.05 -38.44
CA LEU A 30 38.10 0.93 -39.43
C LEU A 30 37.75 0.45 -40.83
N TYR A 31 37.11 1.30 -41.62
CA TYR A 31 36.94 1.12 -43.03
C TYR A 31 37.99 2.00 -43.75
N PRO A 32 39.05 1.42 -44.34
CA PRO A 32 40.14 2.16 -44.94
C PRO A 32 39.74 2.75 -46.30
N VAL A 33 39.82 4.06 -46.45
CA VAL A 33 39.54 4.79 -47.70
C VAL A 33 40.59 5.85 -47.98
N ARG A 34 40.69 6.22 -49.24
CA ARG A 34 41.35 7.47 -49.59
C ARG A 34 40.47 8.64 -49.12
N VAL A 35 41.09 9.64 -48.55
CA VAL A 35 40.38 10.83 -48.02
C VAL A 35 40.69 12.09 -48.83
N GLN A 36 41.45 11.94 -49.90
CA GLN A 36 41.84 13.02 -50.85
C GLN A 36 42.23 12.43 -52.22
N GLY A 37 42.19 13.27 -53.25
CA GLY A 37 42.50 12.91 -54.63
C GLY A 37 41.39 12.21 -55.41
N ASP A 38 41.66 11.87 -56.64
CA ASP A 38 40.66 11.31 -57.53
C ASP A 38 40.15 9.95 -57.03
N GLY A 39 38.80 9.82 -56.96
CA GLY A 39 38.10 8.62 -56.53
C GLY A 39 37.88 8.51 -55.03
N ALA A 40 38.38 9.43 -54.17
CA ALA A 40 38.19 9.43 -52.75
C ALA A 40 36.70 9.53 -52.38
N ALA A 41 35.93 10.39 -53.05
CA ALA A 41 34.49 10.53 -52.83
C ALA A 41 33.73 9.21 -53.06
N ARG A 42 34.12 8.46 -54.11
CA ARG A 42 33.49 7.15 -54.38
C ARG A 42 33.79 6.14 -53.29
N GLU A 43 35.04 6.04 -52.85
CA GLU A 43 35.43 5.13 -51.76
C GLU A 43 34.71 5.46 -50.45
N ILE A 44 34.51 6.75 -50.13
CA ILE A 44 33.75 7.20 -48.97
C ILE A 44 32.27 6.78 -49.10
N CYS A 45 31.65 6.93 -50.27
CA CYS A 45 30.28 6.49 -50.52
C CYS A 45 30.14 4.98 -50.33
N ASP A 46 31.02 4.20 -50.96
CA ASP A 46 31.01 2.74 -50.84
C ASP A 46 31.21 2.29 -49.40
N ALA A 47 32.11 2.93 -48.67
CA ALA A 47 32.31 2.68 -47.22
C ALA A 47 31.07 2.94 -46.37
N LEU A 48 30.39 4.06 -46.62
CA LEU A 48 29.13 4.40 -45.90
C LEU A 48 28.03 3.37 -46.20
N ASP A 49 27.89 2.97 -47.47
CA ASP A 49 26.87 1.99 -47.88
C ASP A 49 27.17 0.60 -47.32
N GLU A 50 28.42 0.14 -47.30
CA GLU A 50 28.81 -1.14 -46.70
C GLU A 50 28.67 -1.12 -45.19
N LEU A 51 29.08 -0.06 -44.47
CA LEU A 51 28.94 0.06 -43.02
C LEU A 51 27.47 0.11 -42.58
N ASN A 52 26.56 0.66 -43.38
CA ASN A 52 25.13 0.63 -43.13
C ASN A 52 24.52 -0.78 -43.22
N GLN A 53 25.19 -1.73 -43.85
CA GLN A 53 24.80 -3.15 -43.88
C GLN A 53 25.42 -3.95 -42.73
N PHE A 54 26.33 -3.36 -41.97
CA PHE A 54 27.03 -4.01 -40.90
C PHE A 54 26.31 -3.76 -39.57
N GLU A 55 25.56 -4.74 -39.09
CA GLU A 55 24.63 -4.61 -37.98
C GLU A 55 25.17 -4.11 -36.61
N PRO A 56 26.42 -4.35 -36.19
CA PRO A 56 26.83 -3.93 -34.84
C PRO A 56 27.37 -2.49 -34.76
N LEU A 57 26.94 -1.57 -35.62
CA LEU A 57 27.39 -0.19 -35.58
C LEU A 57 26.32 0.76 -35.02
N ASP A 58 26.71 1.53 -34.01
CA ASP A 58 25.85 2.56 -33.39
C ASP A 58 26.12 3.96 -33.96
N LEU A 59 27.30 4.18 -34.54
CA LEU A 59 27.79 5.45 -35.04
C LEU A 59 28.87 5.26 -36.11
N ILE A 60 28.91 6.16 -37.10
CA ILE A 60 29.97 6.23 -38.09
C ILE A 60 30.67 7.59 -37.97
N ILE A 61 31.99 7.59 -37.88
CA ILE A 61 32.82 8.81 -37.99
C ILE A 61 33.44 8.87 -39.36
N VAL A 62 33.14 9.90 -40.10
CA VAL A 62 33.78 10.20 -41.41
C VAL A 62 34.76 11.34 -41.19
N GLY A 63 36.02 11.13 -41.39
CA GLY A 63 36.99 12.15 -41.06
C GLY A 63 38.33 12.05 -41.78
N ARG A 64 39.05 13.15 -41.74
CA ARG A 64 40.44 13.22 -42.17
C ARG A 64 41.27 14.14 -41.27
N GLY A 65 42.56 14.00 -41.35
CA GLY A 65 43.49 14.95 -40.73
C GLY A 65 43.54 16.29 -41.45
N GLY A 66 44.21 17.24 -40.87
CA GLY A 66 44.40 18.57 -41.47
C GLY A 66 45.01 18.51 -42.86
N GLY A 67 44.74 19.50 -43.68
CA GLY A 67 45.24 19.64 -45.07
C GLY A 67 44.70 20.93 -45.67
N SER A 68 45.00 21.17 -46.94
CA SER A 68 44.48 22.33 -47.69
C SER A 68 42.99 22.16 -48.01
N LEU A 69 42.31 23.23 -48.39
CA LEU A 69 40.91 23.22 -48.81
C LEU A 69 40.69 22.32 -50.03
N GLU A 70 41.70 22.19 -50.89
CA GLU A 70 41.70 21.29 -52.06
C GLU A 70 41.66 19.80 -51.63
N ASP A 71 42.29 19.46 -50.51
CA ASP A 71 42.27 18.14 -49.93
C ASP A 71 40.93 17.75 -49.34
N LEU A 72 40.09 18.74 -48.99
CA LEU A 72 38.74 18.53 -48.46
C LEU A 72 37.68 18.35 -49.57
N TRP A 73 38.07 18.52 -50.84
CA TRP A 73 37.11 18.55 -51.94
C TRP A 73 36.27 17.30 -52.07
N ALA A 74 36.80 16.14 -51.76
CA ALA A 74 36.05 14.87 -51.79
C ALA A 74 34.81 14.92 -50.89
N PHE A 75 34.83 15.65 -49.75
CA PHE A 75 33.71 15.82 -48.81
C PHE A 75 32.73 16.92 -49.22
N ASN A 76 33.03 17.65 -50.29
CA ASN A 76 32.14 18.63 -50.92
C ASN A 76 31.36 18.05 -52.11
N GLU A 77 31.59 16.79 -52.46
CA GLU A 77 30.87 16.16 -53.57
C GLU A 77 29.43 15.80 -53.15
N GLU A 78 28.48 16.05 -54.05
CA GLU A 78 27.06 15.72 -53.88
C GLU A 78 26.84 14.24 -53.55
N ALA A 79 27.63 13.37 -54.14
CA ALA A 79 27.55 11.93 -53.93
C ALA A 79 27.79 11.56 -52.44
N VAL A 80 28.80 12.14 -51.81
CA VAL A 80 29.12 11.93 -50.38
C VAL A 80 28.03 12.49 -49.48
N ALA A 81 27.55 13.70 -49.77
CA ALA A 81 26.45 14.29 -49.05
C ALA A 81 25.19 13.42 -49.07
N ARG A 82 24.82 12.90 -50.23
CA ARG A 82 23.69 11.98 -50.38
C ARG A 82 23.92 10.64 -49.70
N ALA A 83 25.14 10.11 -49.67
CA ALA A 83 25.48 8.91 -48.95
C ALA A 83 25.30 9.10 -47.41
N ILE A 84 25.75 10.24 -46.88
CA ILE A 84 25.55 10.60 -45.46
C ILE A 84 24.06 10.70 -45.12
N VAL A 85 23.28 11.47 -45.89
CA VAL A 85 21.82 11.64 -45.65
C VAL A 85 21.06 10.31 -45.73
N ARG A 86 21.49 9.41 -46.58
CA ARG A 86 20.89 8.07 -46.76
C ARG A 86 21.24 7.09 -45.63
N SER A 87 22.29 7.40 -44.86
CA SER A 87 22.73 6.53 -43.77
C SER A 87 21.63 6.36 -42.72
N ARG A 88 21.42 5.10 -42.30
CA ARG A 88 20.52 4.76 -41.16
C ARG A 88 21.25 4.87 -39.83
N ILE A 89 22.57 4.78 -39.87
CA ILE A 89 23.45 4.90 -38.71
C ILE A 89 23.87 6.37 -38.63
N PRO A 90 23.78 7.01 -37.46
CA PRO A 90 24.21 8.39 -37.27
C PRO A 90 25.66 8.61 -37.75
N VAL A 91 25.86 9.68 -38.51
CA VAL A 91 27.17 10.04 -39.08
C VAL A 91 27.73 11.28 -38.40
N VAL A 92 28.93 11.18 -37.89
CA VAL A 92 29.73 12.30 -37.38
C VAL A 92 30.75 12.72 -38.45
N SER A 93 30.66 13.96 -38.90
CA SER A 93 31.70 14.55 -39.74
C SER A 93 32.83 15.11 -38.89
N ALA A 94 34.07 14.74 -39.22
CA ALA A 94 35.30 15.19 -38.58
C ALA A 94 36.34 15.57 -39.64
N VAL A 95 35.92 16.41 -40.59
CA VAL A 95 36.65 16.70 -41.80
C VAL A 95 37.33 18.08 -41.77
N GLY A 96 36.58 19.10 -41.35
CA GLY A 96 37.05 20.49 -41.40
C GLY A 96 37.56 21.02 -40.05
N HIS A 97 38.39 22.06 -40.09
CA HIS A 97 38.72 22.88 -38.98
C HIS A 97 37.57 23.90 -38.70
N GLU A 98 37.67 24.71 -37.65
CA GLU A 98 36.61 25.67 -37.27
C GLU A 98 36.14 26.57 -38.42
N VAL A 99 37.02 26.97 -39.31
CA VAL A 99 36.78 27.91 -40.40
C VAL A 99 36.35 27.21 -41.70
N ASP A 100 36.71 25.94 -41.89
CA ASP A 100 36.52 25.21 -43.17
C ASP A 100 35.27 24.35 -43.08
N TRP A 101 34.24 24.69 -43.83
CA TRP A 101 32.99 23.92 -43.87
C TRP A 101 32.91 23.13 -45.17
N THR A 102 32.57 21.85 -45.07
CA THR A 102 32.27 21.00 -46.19
C THR A 102 30.76 20.71 -46.25
N ILE A 103 30.29 20.27 -47.45
CA ILE A 103 28.89 19.85 -47.57
C ILE A 103 28.60 18.64 -46.65
N ALA A 104 29.57 17.76 -46.44
CA ALA A 104 29.47 16.66 -45.50
C ALA A 104 29.18 17.14 -44.05
N ASP A 105 29.76 18.27 -43.63
CA ASP A 105 29.52 18.84 -42.31
C ASP A 105 28.07 19.35 -42.14
N PHE A 106 27.46 19.88 -43.20
CA PHE A 106 26.08 20.37 -43.17
C PHE A 106 25.04 19.27 -43.14
N VAL A 107 25.34 18.12 -43.68
CA VAL A 107 24.38 17.01 -43.81
C VAL A 107 24.59 15.90 -42.78
N SER A 108 25.68 15.94 -42.02
CA SER A 108 25.97 15.00 -40.95
C SER A 108 25.10 15.26 -39.71
N ASP A 109 24.83 14.23 -38.92
CA ASP A 109 24.06 14.32 -37.66
C ASP A 109 24.81 15.13 -36.60
N PHE A 110 26.14 15.08 -36.64
CA PHE A 110 26.97 15.88 -35.75
C PHE A 110 28.28 16.30 -36.49
N ARG A 111 28.65 17.56 -36.31
CA ARG A 111 29.92 18.10 -36.77
C ARG A 111 30.93 18.17 -35.63
N ALA A 112 32.07 17.58 -35.82
CA ALA A 112 33.23 17.75 -34.94
C ALA A 112 34.32 18.56 -35.70
N HIS A 113 34.92 19.53 -35.02
CA HIS A 113 35.95 20.39 -35.63
C HIS A 113 37.27 19.66 -35.94
N THR A 114 37.48 18.51 -35.33
CA THR A 114 38.67 17.66 -35.55
C THR A 114 38.33 16.19 -35.30
N PRO A 115 39.10 15.26 -35.85
CA PRO A 115 38.97 13.84 -35.52
C PRO A 115 39.09 13.55 -34.00
N THR A 116 39.98 14.27 -33.32
CA THR A 116 40.11 14.20 -31.85
C THR A 116 38.86 14.60 -31.14
N ALA A 117 38.24 15.73 -31.54
CA ALA A 117 36.97 16.22 -30.93
C ALA A 117 35.81 15.24 -31.20
N ALA A 118 35.80 14.57 -32.39
CA ALA A 118 34.82 13.52 -32.66
C ALA A 118 34.98 12.35 -31.66
N ALA A 119 36.21 11.86 -31.49
CA ALA A 119 36.52 10.76 -30.59
C ALA A 119 36.17 11.13 -29.12
N GLU A 120 36.51 12.33 -28.66
CA GLU A 120 36.17 12.82 -27.30
C GLU A 120 34.66 12.88 -27.07
N LYS A 121 33.89 13.34 -28.07
CA LYS A 121 32.44 13.40 -27.99
C LYS A 121 31.81 12.02 -27.85
N VAL A 122 32.29 11.05 -28.61
CA VAL A 122 31.85 9.65 -28.54
C VAL A 122 32.15 9.04 -27.16
N VAL A 123 33.36 9.26 -26.67
CA VAL A 123 33.77 8.79 -25.33
C VAL A 123 32.90 9.40 -24.23
N ALA A 124 32.68 10.72 -24.29
CA ALA A 124 31.86 11.41 -23.29
C ALA A 124 30.41 10.88 -23.27
N ALA A 125 29.83 10.63 -24.46
CA ALA A 125 28.49 10.04 -24.55
C ALA A 125 28.44 8.60 -23.99
N TRP A 126 29.47 7.80 -24.23
CA TRP A 126 29.61 6.46 -23.67
C TRP A 126 29.72 6.49 -22.13
N ASP A 127 30.58 7.34 -21.59
CA ASP A 127 30.76 7.50 -20.13
C ASP A 127 29.44 7.92 -19.45
N GLU A 128 28.69 8.82 -20.08
CA GLU A 128 27.38 9.23 -19.57
C GLU A 128 26.38 8.07 -19.52
N LEU A 129 26.34 7.25 -20.56
CA LEU A 129 25.48 6.05 -20.60
C LEU A 129 25.89 5.03 -19.55
N GLU A 130 27.20 4.77 -19.41
CA GLU A 130 27.71 3.85 -18.38
C GLU A 130 27.36 4.34 -16.98
N HIS A 131 27.52 5.63 -16.72
CA HIS A 131 27.15 6.22 -15.44
C HIS A 131 25.66 6.06 -15.15
N LYS A 132 24.78 6.38 -16.09
CA LYS A 132 23.32 6.20 -15.97
C LYS A 132 22.94 4.73 -15.72
N LEU A 133 23.61 3.82 -16.39
CA LEU A 133 23.39 2.38 -16.19
C LEU A 133 23.80 1.93 -14.79
N ARG A 134 24.98 2.37 -14.33
CA ARG A 134 25.48 2.08 -12.98
C ARG A 134 24.56 2.61 -11.91
N GLU A 135 24.15 3.88 -12.02
CA GLU A 135 23.22 4.51 -11.12
C GLU A 135 21.86 3.78 -11.05
N SER A 136 21.34 3.38 -12.23
CA SER A 136 20.09 2.64 -12.31
C SER A 136 20.22 1.26 -11.65
N ARG A 137 21.34 0.58 -11.85
CA ARG A 137 21.63 -0.70 -11.21
C ARG A 137 21.70 -0.57 -9.68
N GLU A 138 22.39 0.46 -9.18
CA GLU A 138 22.50 0.72 -7.75
C GLU A 138 21.12 1.02 -7.12
N ARG A 139 20.30 1.83 -7.77
CA ARG A 139 18.93 2.10 -7.34
C ARG A 139 18.10 0.82 -7.27
N MET A 140 18.18 -0.04 -8.28
CA MET A 140 17.47 -1.32 -8.28
C MET A 140 17.95 -2.24 -7.15
N GLN A 141 19.25 -2.35 -6.93
CA GLN A 141 19.82 -3.16 -5.84
C GLN A 141 19.35 -2.66 -4.47
N ASN A 142 19.42 -1.34 -4.25
CA ASN A 142 18.98 -0.73 -3.00
C ASN A 142 17.46 -0.94 -2.77
N ALA A 143 16.64 -0.76 -3.81
CA ALA A 143 15.20 -1.00 -3.71
C ALA A 143 14.88 -2.47 -3.38
N ALA A 144 15.56 -3.42 -4.02
CA ALA A 144 15.39 -4.84 -3.75
C ALA A 144 15.83 -5.20 -2.31
N SER A 145 16.99 -4.70 -1.87
CA SER A 145 17.48 -4.91 -0.50
C SER A 145 16.51 -4.35 0.54
N ASN A 146 16.06 -3.11 0.36
CA ASN A 146 15.08 -2.49 1.26
C ASN A 146 13.77 -3.29 1.32
N LEU A 147 13.28 -3.78 0.19
CA LEU A 147 12.07 -4.61 0.16
C LEU A 147 12.27 -5.91 0.96
N ILE A 148 13.41 -6.56 0.79
CA ILE A 148 13.76 -7.77 1.52
C ILE A 148 13.82 -7.49 3.02
N ASP A 149 14.47 -6.40 3.42
CA ASP A 149 14.63 -6.05 4.83
C ASP A 149 13.29 -5.72 5.49
N VAL A 150 12.41 -4.97 4.82
CA VAL A 150 11.03 -4.71 5.28
C VAL A 150 10.27 -6.03 5.47
N LYS A 151 10.38 -6.98 4.53
CA LYS A 151 9.72 -8.28 4.64
C LYS A 151 10.29 -9.15 5.75
N LYS A 152 11.62 -9.14 5.94
CA LYS A 152 12.28 -9.83 7.06
C LYS A 152 11.83 -9.27 8.41
N GLU A 153 11.75 -7.94 8.53
CA GLU A 153 11.27 -7.31 9.75
C GLU A 153 9.82 -7.65 10.05
N ALA A 154 8.95 -7.60 9.04
CA ALA A 154 7.56 -8.01 9.17
C ALA A 154 7.44 -9.50 9.61
N LEU A 155 8.25 -10.39 9.03
CA LEU A 155 8.31 -11.79 9.42
C LEU A 155 8.80 -11.96 10.87
N SER A 156 9.82 -11.21 11.28
CA SER A 156 10.33 -11.23 12.65
C SER A 156 9.26 -10.80 13.65
N ARG A 157 8.57 -9.70 13.39
CA ARG A 157 7.43 -9.24 14.21
C ARG A 157 6.33 -10.29 14.34
N LEU A 158 5.99 -10.97 13.23
CA LEU A 158 5.01 -12.05 13.26
C LEU A 158 5.48 -13.23 14.11
N LYS A 159 6.75 -13.66 13.96
CA LYS A 159 7.35 -14.74 14.78
C LYS A 159 7.38 -14.40 16.26
N GLU A 160 7.60 -13.14 16.62
CA GLU A 160 7.64 -12.64 17.99
C GLU A 160 6.24 -12.33 18.57
N SER A 161 5.21 -12.34 17.74
CA SER A 161 3.83 -12.15 18.16
C SER A 161 3.46 -13.20 19.23
N TYR A 162 2.86 -12.75 20.33
CA TYR A 162 2.45 -13.59 21.46
C TYR A 162 1.56 -14.76 21.02
N ALA A 163 0.65 -14.51 20.07
CA ALA A 163 -0.26 -15.52 19.54
C ALA A 163 0.45 -16.68 18.83
N LEU A 164 1.60 -16.39 18.15
CA LEU A 164 2.38 -17.41 17.46
C LEU A 164 3.43 -18.09 18.38
N ARG A 165 3.96 -17.37 19.35
CA ARG A 165 4.92 -17.91 20.32
C ARG A 165 4.28 -18.86 21.32
N GLN A 166 3.06 -18.55 21.78
CA GLN A 166 2.38 -19.35 22.81
C GLN A 166 0.88 -19.50 22.48
N PRO A 167 0.53 -20.16 21.39
CA PRO A 167 -0.86 -20.29 20.96
C PRO A 167 -1.74 -21.02 21.97
N LEU A 168 -1.20 -22.01 22.67
CA LEU A 168 -1.92 -22.75 23.70
C LEU A 168 -2.25 -21.85 24.90
N VAL A 169 -1.33 -21.01 25.35
CA VAL A 169 -1.56 -20.08 26.45
C VAL A 169 -2.61 -19.04 26.09
N TYR A 170 -2.59 -18.54 24.87
CA TYR A 170 -3.60 -17.60 24.38
C TYR A 170 -5.01 -18.23 24.36
N VAL A 171 -5.13 -19.46 23.86
CA VAL A 171 -6.39 -20.21 23.89
C VAL A 171 -6.86 -20.46 25.33
N GLN A 172 -5.96 -20.82 26.25
CA GLN A 172 -6.29 -21.02 27.66
C GLN A 172 -6.80 -19.73 28.34
N GLN A 173 -6.19 -18.58 28.04
CA GLN A 173 -6.66 -17.30 28.55
C GLN A 173 -8.06 -16.95 28.06
N LEU A 174 -8.36 -17.18 26.79
CA LEU A 174 -9.69 -16.99 26.24
C LEU A 174 -10.71 -17.90 26.89
N SER A 175 -10.37 -19.17 27.10
CA SER A 175 -11.23 -20.15 27.79
C SER A 175 -11.52 -19.69 29.22
N GLN A 176 -10.52 -19.28 29.99
CA GLN A 176 -10.71 -18.74 31.35
C GLN A 176 -11.63 -17.51 31.36
N ARG A 177 -11.49 -16.64 30.37
CA ARG A 177 -12.35 -15.47 30.26
C ARG A 177 -13.82 -15.81 30.01
N VAL A 178 -14.05 -16.81 29.16
CA VAL A 178 -15.41 -17.35 28.91
C VAL A 178 -15.99 -17.94 30.20
N ASP A 179 -15.22 -18.76 30.92
CA ASP A 179 -15.67 -19.37 32.21
C ASP A 179 -16.00 -18.29 33.27
N GLU A 180 -15.21 -17.25 33.31
CA GLU A 180 -15.47 -16.12 34.21
C GLU A 180 -16.78 -15.39 33.87
N LEU A 181 -16.99 -15.07 32.61
CA LEU A 181 -18.21 -14.44 32.12
C LEU A 181 -19.44 -15.32 32.36
N LEU A 182 -19.35 -16.62 32.17
CA LEU A 182 -20.42 -17.55 32.48
C LEU A 182 -20.76 -17.56 33.97
N ARG A 183 -19.74 -17.54 34.87
CA ARG A 183 -19.95 -17.42 36.33
C ARG A 183 -20.62 -16.11 36.70
N GLN A 184 -20.18 -14.99 36.14
CA GLN A 184 -20.78 -13.68 36.38
C GLN A 184 -22.25 -13.65 35.94
N MET A 185 -22.56 -14.17 34.75
CA MET A 185 -23.91 -14.26 34.22
C MET A 185 -24.79 -15.12 35.10
N HIS A 186 -24.30 -16.29 35.58
CA HIS A 186 -25.04 -17.16 36.47
C HIS A 186 -25.34 -16.49 37.81
N ASN A 187 -24.37 -15.81 38.42
CA ASN A 187 -24.57 -15.08 39.67
C ASN A 187 -25.56 -13.93 39.53
N TYR A 188 -25.47 -13.18 38.40
CA TYR A 188 -26.42 -12.11 38.10
C TYR A 188 -27.86 -12.66 37.98
N LEU A 189 -28.05 -13.74 37.22
CA LEU A 189 -29.37 -14.38 37.08
C LEU A 189 -29.90 -14.88 38.41
N LYS A 190 -29.04 -15.50 39.23
CA LYS A 190 -29.45 -15.89 40.62
C LYS A 190 -29.92 -14.69 41.42
N GLY A 191 -29.21 -13.58 41.37
CA GLY A 191 -29.58 -12.33 42.07
C GLY A 191 -30.93 -11.83 41.62
N VAL A 192 -31.15 -11.73 40.31
CA VAL A 192 -32.43 -11.27 39.76
C VAL A 192 -33.61 -12.18 40.19
N VAL A 193 -33.40 -13.51 40.06
CA VAL A 193 -34.43 -14.47 40.48
C VAL A 193 -34.74 -14.34 41.99
N GLN A 194 -33.72 -14.17 42.82
CA GLN A 194 -33.91 -14.01 44.28
C GLN A 194 -34.65 -12.71 44.62
N GLU A 195 -34.30 -11.60 43.98
CA GLU A 195 -34.99 -10.33 44.12
C GLU A 195 -36.48 -10.45 43.76
N LYS A 196 -36.77 -11.05 42.59
CA LYS A 196 -38.15 -11.25 42.14
C LYS A 196 -38.95 -12.16 43.11
N LYS A 197 -38.29 -13.23 43.62
CA LYS A 197 -38.90 -14.08 44.66
C LYS A 197 -39.23 -13.31 45.96
N GLN A 198 -38.33 -12.43 46.42
CA GLN A 198 -38.56 -11.62 47.59
C GLN A 198 -39.74 -10.63 47.38
N LEU A 199 -39.75 -9.94 46.22
CA LEU A 199 -40.84 -9.06 45.86
C LEU A 199 -42.18 -9.80 45.80
N PHE A 200 -42.18 -10.99 45.17
CA PHE A 200 -43.40 -11.83 45.13
C PHE A 200 -43.90 -12.21 46.53
N ARG A 201 -43.01 -12.68 47.41
CA ARG A 201 -43.34 -13.02 48.79
C ARG A 201 -43.90 -11.82 49.58
N ALA A 202 -43.31 -10.63 49.38
CA ALA A 202 -43.80 -9.41 49.99
C ALA A 202 -45.21 -9.05 49.48
N CYS A 203 -45.48 -9.22 48.20
CA CYS A 203 -46.82 -9.01 47.66
C CYS A 203 -47.85 -10.00 48.19
N VAL A 204 -47.48 -11.28 48.26
CA VAL A 204 -48.34 -12.32 48.86
C VAL A 204 -48.61 -12.03 50.28
N GLY A 205 -47.60 -11.70 51.09
CA GLY A 205 -47.82 -11.31 52.55
C GLY A 205 -48.70 -10.09 52.68
N LYS A 206 -48.65 -9.08 51.85
CA LYS A 206 -49.57 -7.97 51.83
C LYS A 206 -51.01 -8.40 51.48
N LEU A 207 -51.20 -9.27 50.53
CA LEU A 207 -52.52 -9.80 50.19
C LEU A 207 -53.12 -10.61 51.33
N GLU A 208 -52.36 -11.48 52.00
CA GLU A 208 -52.75 -12.25 53.10
C GLU A 208 -53.17 -11.33 54.36
N ALA A 209 -52.37 -10.28 54.59
CA ALA A 209 -52.66 -9.33 55.62
C ALA A 209 -53.98 -8.51 55.44
N LEU A 210 -54.36 -8.29 54.17
CA LEU A 210 -55.55 -7.60 53.72
C LEU A 210 -56.76 -8.52 53.59
N SER A 211 -56.54 -9.84 53.62
CA SER A 211 -57.60 -10.84 53.45
C SER A 211 -58.59 -10.79 54.63
N PRO A 212 -59.93 -10.60 54.42
CA PRO A 212 -60.92 -10.64 55.46
C PRO A 212 -60.98 -12.01 56.14
N LEU A 213 -60.67 -13.08 55.45
CA LEU A 213 -60.60 -14.46 55.99
C LEU A 213 -59.43 -14.62 56.96
N GLY A 214 -58.27 -14.02 56.70
CA GLY A 214 -57.11 -14.03 57.56
C GLY A 214 -57.36 -13.29 58.88
N ILE A 215 -58.19 -12.27 58.86
CA ILE A 215 -58.65 -11.53 60.13
C ILE A 215 -59.50 -12.46 61.00
N LEU A 216 -60.39 -13.24 60.37
CA LEU A 216 -61.23 -14.21 61.10
C LEU A 216 -60.38 -15.38 61.68
N GLU A 217 -59.32 -15.79 61.06
CA GLU A 217 -58.39 -16.82 61.57
C GLU A 217 -57.62 -16.41 62.79
N ARG A 218 -57.38 -15.11 62.95
CA ARG A 218 -56.73 -14.54 64.15
C ARG A 218 -57.66 -14.39 65.34
N GLY A 219 -58.92 -14.87 65.24
CA GLY A 219 -59.91 -14.84 66.35
C GLY A 219 -60.78 -13.60 66.34
N TYR A 220 -60.66 -12.72 65.36
CA TYR A 220 -61.60 -11.63 65.19
C TYR A 220 -62.90 -12.14 64.56
N SER A 221 -63.95 -11.43 64.77
CA SER A 221 -65.28 -11.72 64.23
C SER A 221 -65.84 -10.50 63.51
N ILE A 222 -66.70 -10.75 62.57
CA ILE A 222 -67.40 -9.70 61.83
C ILE A 222 -68.88 -9.78 62.17
N THR A 223 -69.42 -8.70 62.68
CA THR A 223 -70.83 -8.64 63.11
C THR A 223 -71.65 -7.90 62.05
N PHE A 224 -72.82 -8.47 61.73
CA PHE A 224 -73.80 -7.93 60.78
C PHE A 224 -75.13 -7.66 61.59
N ASP A 225 -75.87 -6.65 61.18
CA ASP A 225 -77.21 -6.38 61.69
C ASP A 225 -78.25 -7.39 61.16
N GLY A 226 -79.49 -7.30 61.53
CA GLY A 226 -80.58 -8.13 61.02
C GLY A 226 -80.88 -7.97 59.50
N HIS A 227 -80.39 -6.92 58.91
CA HIS A 227 -80.52 -6.61 57.46
C HIS A 227 -79.29 -7.02 56.64
N GLY A 228 -78.26 -7.56 57.26
CA GLY A 228 -77.03 -8.00 56.58
C GLY A 228 -75.99 -6.89 56.43
N ASN A 229 -76.10 -5.72 57.00
CA ASN A 229 -75.13 -4.65 56.97
C ASN A 229 -74.04 -4.85 58.05
N LEU A 230 -72.80 -4.45 57.73
CA LEU A 230 -71.68 -4.56 58.67
C LEU A 230 -71.84 -3.58 59.84
N VAL A 231 -71.86 -4.10 61.03
CA VAL A 231 -71.93 -3.29 62.28
C VAL A 231 -70.49 -2.80 62.63
N LYS A 232 -70.20 -1.52 62.45
CA LYS A 232 -68.92 -0.88 62.82
C LYS A 232 -68.97 -0.09 64.09
N GLU A 233 -70.14 0.43 64.42
CA GLU A 233 -70.33 1.27 65.59
C GLU A 233 -71.58 0.81 66.37
N ILE A 234 -71.53 0.98 67.68
CA ILE A 234 -72.62 0.59 68.59
C ILE A 234 -73.96 1.28 68.28
N LYS A 235 -73.91 2.49 67.70
CA LYS A 235 -75.10 3.27 67.32
C LYS A 235 -75.92 2.69 66.17
N GLN A 236 -75.36 1.70 65.46
CA GLN A 236 -75.98 1.06 64.28
C GLN A 236 -76.98 -0.03 64.67
N VAL A 237 -76.99 -0.43 65.91
CA VAL A 237 -77.85 -1.50 66.45
C VAL A 237 -78.58 -1.03 67.77
N ARG A 238 -79.66 -1.72 68.10
CA ARG A 238 -80.47 -1.39 69.33
C ARG A 238 -80.61 -2.60 70.21
N THR A 239 -80.83 -2.36 71.50
CA THR A 239 -81.14 -3.43 72.42
C THR A 239 -82.42 -4.18 72.00
N GLY A 240 -82.31 -5.51 71.96
CA GLY A 240 -83.37 -6.38 71.47
C GLY A 240 -83.23 -6.83 70.04
N GLU A 241 -82.37 -6.21 69.23
CA GLU A 241 -82.14 -6.61 67.84
C GLU A 241 -81.33 -7.89 67.75
N LEU A 242 -81.54 -8.64 66.62
CA LEU A 242 -80.75 -9.83 66.29
C LEU A 242 -79.56 -9.44 65.49
N ILE A 243 -78.40 -9.86 65.94
CA ILE A 243 -77.12 -9.69 65.17
C ILE A 243 -76.58 -11.05 64.73
N GLN A 244 -75.83 -11.02 63.62
CA GLN A 244 -75.13 -12.21 63.10
C GLN A 244 -73.62 -11.97 63.16
N THR A 245 -72.93 -12.75 63.99
CA THR A 245 -71.49 -12.67 64.14
C THR A 245 -70.86 -13.80 63.34
N ARG A 246 -70.12 -13.47 62.23
CA ARG A 246 -69.41 -14.41 61.43
C ARG A 246 -68.03 -14.68 62.04
N LEU A 247 -67.79 -15.89 62.35
CA LEU A 247 -66.55 -16.47 62.80
C LEU A 247 -65.86 -17.19 61.66
N ARG A 248 -64.67 -17.69 61.85
CA ARG A 248 -63.88 -18.48 60.79
C ARG A 248 -64.70 -19.59 60.18
N SER A 249 -65.37 -20.37 60.98
CA SER A 249 -66.09 -21.59 60.61
C SER A 249 -67.60 -21.63 60.86
N GLY A 250 -68.21 -20.45 60.93
CA GLY A 250 -69.67 -20.44 61.20
C GLY A 250 -70.20 -19.05 61.50
N ILE A 251 -71.51 -19.01 61.70
CA ILE A 251 -72.23 -17.77 62.05
C ILE A 251 -72.97 -18.02 63.36
N ILE A 252 -72.78 -17.15 64.32
CA ILE A 252 -73.56 -17.13 65.56
C ILE A 252 -74.67 -16.07 65.44
N LYS A 253 -75.88 -16.44 65.71
CA LYS A 253 -76.99 -15.49 65.83
C LYS A 253 -77.21 -15.19 67.33
N SER A 254 -77.13 -13.90 67.69
CA SER A 254 -77.32 -13.44 69.10
C SER A 254 -78.30 -12.31 69.18
N LYS A 255 -78.94 -12.14 70.32
CA LYS A 255 -79.81 -11.02 70.55
C LYS A 255 -79.08 -10.07 71.50
N ILE A 256 -79.11 -8.77 71.23
CA ILE A 256 -78.49 -7.76 72.09
C ILE A 256 -79.30 -7.61 73.35
N THR A 257 -78.69 -7.90 74.48
CA THR A 257 -79.34 -7.74 75.83
C THR A 257 -79.02 -6.41 76.40
N GLU A 258 -77.79 -5.92 76.26
CA GLU A 258 -77.33 -4.68 76.85
C GLU A 258 -76.28 -4.00 75.99
N MET A 259 -76.15 -2.69 76.01
CA MET A 259 -75.17 -1.92 75.24
C MET A 259 -74.48 -0.94 76.17
N GLU A 260 -73.18 -1.01 76.26
CA GLU A 260 -72.32 -0.03 76.97
C GLU A 260 -71.45 0.73 75.93
N THR A 261 -71.34 2.03 76.16
CA THR A 261 -70.48 2.91 75.37
C THR A 261 -69.23 3.21 76.17
N THR A 262 -68.05 2.91 75.65
CA THR A 262 -66.74 3.23 76.24
C THR A 262 -66.40 4.67 76.00
#